data_6d1c556a49b9af88dba9eb5fe119d0fd
#
_entry.id   6d1c556a49b9af88dba9eb5fe119d0fd
#
_cell.length_a   1.000
_cell.length_b   1.000
_cell.length_c   1.000
_cell.angle_alpha   90.00
_cell.angle_beta   90.00
_cell.angle_gamma   90.00
#
_symmetry.space_group_name_H-M   'P 1'
#
loop_
_entity.id
_entity.type
_entity.pdbx_description
1 polymer ?
#
loop_
_entity_poly.entity_id
_entity_poly.type
_entity_poly.pdbx_seq_one_letter_code
_entity_poly.pdbx_strand_id
1 'polypeptide(L)'
;HTPGHSLGSCSLRLINSDGADHLFCGDALFRGSIGRTDLPNSGGDMELLLRMIKQRLLPLSDDTVVHPGHGPMTEIGIEKRTNPFLTQRFDPSQFMM
;
A
#
# COMPACT_ATOMS: atom_id res chain seq x y z
N HIS A 1 2.37 -0.99 -11.58
CA HIS A 1 2.14 0.45 -11.35
C HIS A 1 1.17 0.63 -10.20
N THR A 2 1.55 1.40 -9.19
CA THR A 2 0.73 1.68 -8.01
C THR A 2 0.74 3.18 -7.73
N PRO A 3 0.08 3.98 -8.60
CA PRO A 3 0.04 5.44 -8.41
C PRO A 3 -0.82 5.83 -7.20
N GLY A 4 -0.66 7.06 -6.74
CA GLY A 4 -1.45 7.62 -5.64
C GLY A 4 -0.58 8.40 -4.67
N HIS A 5 0.53 7.80 -4.19
CA HIS A 5 1.55 8.58 -3.48
C HIS A 5 2.20 9.57 -4.46
N SER A 6 2.50 9.10 -5.67
CA SER A 6 2.87 9.94 -6.80
C SER A 6 2.40 9.27 -8.10
N LEU A 7 2.40 10.01 -9.20
CA LEU A 7 1.97 9.48 -10.50
C LEU A 7 2.89 8.36 -11.00
N GLY A 8 4.18 8.42 -10.69
CA GLY A 8 5.16 7.45 -11.14
C GLY A 8 5.39 6.27 -10.20
N SER A 9 4.64 6.18 -9.11
CA SER A 9 4.82 5.12 -8.12
C SER A 9 4.54 3.76 -8.72
N CYS A 10 5.39 2.77 -8.40
CA CYS A 10 5.18 1.38 -8.81
C CYS A 10 5.65 0.44 -7.72
N SER A 11 5.17 -0.80 -7.79
CA SER A 11 5.53 -1.85 -6.85
C SER A 11 6.10 -3.03 -7.63
N LEU A 12 7.07 -3.73 -7.03
CA LEU A 12 7.68 -4.93 -7.60
C LEU A 12 7.35 -6.13 -6.73
N ARG A 13 6.87 -7.19 -7.35
CA ARG A 13 6.60 -8.45 -6.67
C ARG A 13 7.66 -9.47 -7.05
N LEU A 14 8.36 -10.00 -6.06
CA LEU A 14 9.31 -11.09 -6.26
C LEU A 14 8.60 -12.40 -5.89
N ILE A 15 8.36 -13.24 -6.89
CA ILE A 15 7.72 -14.54 -6.70
C ILE A 15 8.77 -15.51 -6.20
N ASN A 16 8.48 -16.19 -5.08
CA ASN A 16 9.37 -17.16 -4.47
C ASN A 16 8.68 -18.53 -4.41
N SER A 17 9.15 -19.49 -5.20
CA SER A 17 8.55 -20.82 -5.25
C SER A 17 8.79 -21.64 -3.98
N ASP A 18 9.80 -21.30 -3.17
CA ASP A 18 10.20 -22.05 -1.98
C ASP A 18 9.74 -21.38 -0.68
N GLY A 19 8.91 -20.35 -0.75
CA GLY A 19 8.46 -19.63 0.43
C GLY A 19 7.52 -18.49 0.06
N ALA A 20 7.38 -17.53 0.96
CA ALA A 20 6.52 -16.38 0.74
C ALA A 20 7.06 -15.48 -0.36
N ASP A 21 6.16 -14.87 -1.13
CA ASP A 21 6.52 -13.83 -2.07
C ASP A 21 6.94 -12.56 -1.33
N HIS A 22 7.71 -11.71 -1.99
CA HIS A 22 8.15 -10.43 -1.46
C HIS A 22 7.62 -9.30 -2.34
N LEU A 23 7.12 -8.24 -1.69
CA LEU A 23 6.59 -7.07 -2.36
C LEU A 23 7.42 -5.85 -1.97
N PHE A 24 7.97 -5.18 -2.96
CA PHE A 24 8.71 -3.93 -2.79
C PHE A 24 7.83 -2.80 -3.29
N CYS A 25 7.14 -2.13 -2.38
CA CYS A 25 6.06 -1.20 -2.74
C CYS A 25 6.43 0.29 -2.57
N GLY A 26 7.71 0.58 -2.30
CA GLY A 26 8.12 1.97 -2.09
C GLY A 26 7.29 2.63 -1.02
N ASP A 27 6.77 3.81 -1.32
CA ASP A 27 6.00 4.61 -0.37
C ASP A 27 4.48 4.42 -0.51
N ALA A 28 4.02 3.29 -1.08
CA ALA A 28 2.59 3.03 -1.21
C ALA A 28 1.98 2.50 0.08
N LEU A 29 2.60 1.49 0.68
CA LEU A 29 2.06 0.79 1.86
C LEU A 29 3.14 0.66 2.92
N PHE A 30 2.79 0.99 4.17
CA PHE A 30 3.65 0.88 5.33
C PHE A 30 2.96 0.07 6.41
N ARG A 31 3.74 -0.37 7.39
CA ARG A 31 3.19 -1.05 8.57
C ARG A 31 2.31 -0.07 9.34
N GLY A 32 1.00 -0.35 9.35
CA GLY A 32 0.01 0.48 10.03
C GLY A 32 -0.36 1.78 9.33
N SER A 33 0.13 2.00 8.10
CA SER A 33 -0.12 3.25 7.39
C SER A 33 -0.08 3.05 5.89
N ILE A 34 -0.30 4.13 5.15
CA ILE A 34 -0.14 4.19 3.70
C ILE A 34 0.66 5.45 3.35
N GLY A 35 1.12 5.53 2.11
CA GLY A 35 1.89 6.68 1.65
C GLY A 35 1.09 7.97 1.72
N ARG A 36 1.77 9.06 2.04
CA ARG A 36 1.13 10.38 2.02
C ARG A 36 0.85 10.82 0.60
N THR A 37 -0.20 11.59 0.42
CA THR A 37 -0.64 12.05 -0.90
C THR A 37 -0.76 13.57 -0.97
N ASP A 38 -0.29 14.27 0.05
CA ASP A 38 -0.45 15.72 0.19
C ASP A 38 0.79 16.53 -0.22
N LEU A 39 1.82 15.87 -0.77
CA LEU A 39 3.03 16.56 -1.20
C LEU A 39 2.76 17.35 -2.49
N PRO A 40 3.12 18.64 -2.54
CA PRO A 40 2.89 19.45 -3.72
C PRO A 40 3.69 18.94 -4.93
N ASN A 41 3.08 19.04 -6.11
CA ASN A 41 3.70 18.67 -7.39
C ASN A 41 4.10 17.18 -7.51
N SER A 42 3.61 16.31 -6.63
CA SER A 42 3.90 14.89 -6.69
C SER A 42 2.84 14.08 -7.45
N GLY A 43 1.67 14.67 -7.69
CA GLY A 43 0.54 13.95 -8.28
C GLY A 43 -0.12 13.01 -7.30
N GLY A 44 -0.04 13.28 -5.99
CA GLY A 44 -0.64 12.45 -4.96
C GLY A 44 -2.17 12.47 -5.00
N ASP A 45 -2.78 11.30 -4.78
CA ASP A 45 -4.22 11.11 -4.82
C ASP A 45 -4.59 9.99 -3.85
N MET A 46 -5.22 10.35 -2.72
CA MET A 46 -5.58 9.40 -1.66
C MET A 46 -6.54 8.32 -2.15
N GLU A 47 -7.58 8.70 -2.90
CA GLU A 47 -8.55 7.72 -3.39
C GLU A 47 -7.90 6.76 -4.37
N LEU A 48 -7.04 7.26 -5.25
CA LEU A 48 -6.32 6.43 -6.19
C LEU A 48 -5.36 5.49 -5.47
N LEU A 49 -4.61 5.98 -4.49
CA LEU A 49 -3.70 5.16 -3.71
C LEU A 49 -4.43 4.01 -3.01
N LEU A 50 -5.54 4.31 -2.34
CA LEU A 50 -6.34 3.30 -1.66
C LEU A 50 -6.90 2.28 -2.65
N ARG A 51 -7.37 2.74 -3.80
CA ARG A 51 -7.89 1.85 -4.85
C ARG A 51 -6.81 0.92 -5.38
N MET A 52 -5.62 1.45 -5.63
CA MET A 52 -4.51 0.65 -6.14
C MET A 52 -4.06 -0.38 -5.10
N ILE A 53 -3.96 0.00 -3.83
CA ILE A 53 -3.61 -0.95 -2.76
C ILE A 53 -4.65 -2.06 -2.70
N LYS A 54 -5.93 -1.72 -2.69
CA LYS A 54 -7.01 -2.71 -2.57
C LYS A 54 -7.13 -3.61 -3.79
N GLN A 55 -6.90 -3.08 -4.98
CA GLN A 55 -7.04 -3.84 -6.22
C GLN A 55 -5.80 -4.64 -6.60
N ARG A 56 -4.62 -4.15 -6.26
CA ARG A 56 -3.37 -4.71 -6.76
C ARG A 56 -2.49 -5.35 -5.69
N LEU A 57 -2.55 -4.88 -4.45
CA LEU A 57 -1.70 -5.40 -3.37
C LEU A 57 -2.43 -6.35 -2.44
N LEU A 58 -3.62 -5.97 -1.96
CA LEU A 58 -4.35 -6.82 -1.01
C LEU A 58 -4.78 -8.18 -1.56
N PRO A 59 -5.01 -8.37 -2.88
CA PRO A 59 -5.29 -9.71 -3.40
C PRO A 59 -4.11 -10.68 -3.35
N LEU A 60 -2.90 -10.20 -3.08
CA LEU A 60 -1.74 -11.08 -2.92
C LEU A 60 -1.92 -11.96 -1.69
N SER A 61 -1.15 -13.05 -1.63
CA SER A 61 -1.22 -13.99 -0.49
C SER A 61 -0.97 -13.26 0.82
N ASP A 62 -1.68 -13.66 1.87
CA ASP A 62 -1.56 -13.03 3.19
C ASP A 62 -0.15 -13.10 3.76
N ASP A 63 0.63 -14.13 3.41
CA ASP A 63 2.01 -14.29 3.86
C ASP A 63 3.03 -13.51 3.03
N THR A 64 2.60 -12.77 2.00
CA THR A 64 3.50 -11.94 1.21
C THR A 64 4.18 -10.91 2.11
N VAL A 65 5.52 -10.93 2.10
CA VAL A 65 6.32 -10.01 2.91
C VAL A 65 6.41 -8.67 2.20
N VAL A 66 6.03 -7.60 2.91
CA VAL A 66 6.01 -6.25 2.36
C VAL A 66 7.26 -5.50 2.82
N HIS A 67 8.00 -4.99 1.84
CA HIS A 67 9.19 -4.16 2.07
C HIS A 67 8.88 -2.73 1.66
N PRO A 68 8.50 -1.86 2.61
CA PRO A 68 8.25 -0.45 2.31
C PRO A 68 9.54 0.27 1.92
N GLY A 69 9.41 1.46 1.34
CA GLY A 69 10.56 2.29 1.01
C GLY A 69 11.34 2.73 2.25
N HIS A 70 10.65 2.82 3.39
CA HIS A 70 11.26 3.05 4.71
C HIS A 70 10.32 2.52 5.78
N GLY A 71 10.84 2.37 7.00
CA GLY A 71 10.07 1.77 8.08
C GLY A 71 10.17 0.25 8.09
N PRO A 72 9.50 -0.42 9.04
CA PRO A 72 9.63 -1.85 9.22
C PRO A 72 8.89 -2.65 8.14
N MET A 73 9.35 -3.88 7.92
CA MET A 73 8.65 -4.85 7.07
C MET A 73 7.33 -5.26 7.73
N THR A 74 6.38 -5.71 6.89
CA THR A 74 5.11 -6.24 7.35
C THR A 74 4.66 -7.36 6.40
N GLU A 75 3.40 -7.78 6.50
CA GLU A 75 2.81 -8.78 5.61
C GLU A 75 1.44 -8.29 5.14
N ILE A 76 1.05 -8.72 3.94
CA ILE A 76 -0.24 -8.34 3.37
C ILE A 76 -1.40 -8.71 4.32
N GLY A 77 -1.37 -9.91 4.90
CA GLY A 77 -2.43 -10.35 5.80
C GLY A 77 -2.54 -9.48 7.05
N ILE A 78 -1.42 -9.04 7.61
CA ILE A 78 -1.42 -8.15 8.76
C ILE A 78 -2.06 -6.82 8.41
N GLU A 79 -1.65 -6.21 7.30
CA GLU A 79 -2.19 -4.90 6.88
C GLU A 79 -3.65 -4.98 6.49
N LYS A 80 -4.05 -6.07 5.83
CA LYS A 80 -5.45 -6.29 5.48
C LYS A 80 -6.37 -6.30 6.71
N ARG A 81 -5.89 -6.84 7.82
CA ARG A 81 -6.68 -6.97 9.06
C ARG A 81 -6.56 -5.78 10.00
N THR A 82 -5.41 -5.11 10.03
CA THR A 82 -5.11 -4.16 11.10
C THR A 82 -4.81 -2.73 10.63
N ASN A 83 -4.50 -2.54 9.34
CA ASN A 83 -4.16 -1.21 8.86
C ASN A 83 -5.42 -0.32 8.86
N PRO A 84 -5.43 0.78 9.63
CA PRO A 84 -6.64 1.60 9.76
C PRO A 84 -7.07 2.26 8.45
N PHE A 85 -6.15 2.46 7.50
CA PHE A 85 -6.50 3.04 6.20
C PHE A 85 -7.11 2.01 5.25
N LEU A 86 -6.95 0.71 5.51
CA LEU A 86 -7.42 -0.36 4.64
C LEU A 86 -8.60 -1.11 5.21
N THR A 87 -8.93 -0.90 6.47
CA THR A 87 -10.12 -1.50 7.09
C THR A 87 -11.35 -0.70 6.71
N GLN A 88 -12.54 -1.28 6.89
CA GLN A 88 -13.80 -0.66 6.48
C GLN A 88 -14.14 0.61 7.27
N ARG A 89 -13.40 0.92 8.31
CA ARG A 89 -13.66 2.09 9.15
C ARG A 89 -13.11 3.38 8.56
N PHE A 90 -12.23 3.27 7.54
CA PHE A 90 -11.65 4.44 6.91
C PHE A 90 -12.43 4.80 5.66
N ASP A 91 -12.92 6.04 5.60
CA ASP A 91 -13.60 6.59 4.44
C ASP A 91 -12.87 7.86 4.01
N PRO A 92 -12.16 7.85 2.85
CA PRO A 92 -11.44 9.02 2.39
C PRO A 92 -12.30 10.27 2.25
N SER A 93 -13.59 10.10 1.93
CA SER A 93 -14.49 11.25 1.74
C SER A 93 -14.68 12.06 3.03
N GLN A 94 -14.49 11.45 4.19
CA GLN A 94 -14.61 12.12 5.47
C GLN A 94 -13.44 13.07 5.77
N PHE A 95 -12.35 12.94 5.03
CA PHE A 95 -11.17 13.79 5.18
C PHE A 95 -11.14 14.95 4.22
N MET A 96 -12.12 15.03 3.34
CA MET A 96 -12.20 16.01 2.26
C MET A 96 -13.13 17.18 2.63
N MET A 97 -13.25 17.48 3.89
CA MET A 97 -14.11 18.55 4.33
C MET A 97 -13.39 19.89 4.40
#